data_7d9f37f2082b2a9a86bf669c2c7596ca
#
_entry.id   7d9f37f2082b2a9a86bf669c2c7596ca
#
_cell.length_a   1.000
_cell.length_b   1.000
_cell.length_c   1.000
_cell.angle_alpha   90.00
_cell.angle_beta   90.00
_cell.angle_gamma   90.00
#
_symmetry.space_group_name_H-M   'P 1'
#
loop_
_entity.id
_entity.type
_entity.pdbx_description
1 polymer ?
#
loop_
_entity_poly.entity_id
_entity_poly.type
_entity_poly.pdbx_seq_one_letter_code
_entity_poly.pdbx_strand_id
1 'polypeptide(L)'
;MLVTEILEEIKSTAGSNAKKALLQEHSDNELLKRVLKYGMDSFTPFNIVKVPKTKKRFAASEESERWNAFFEVADLCASRTYSGNFAIQMMGDAFCVTTEAEEKWMRKILKKHLAIGASTKTVNKIFTGLIPTFEVSLAQKFEMKRIVGKEYVGVEAKLDGIRCFAVVQDGTALLFARSGKLISNFDSTIGQELLKLGDGCYDGELMGEDFVAIMRQAYRKDDVNTSGTYLAVFDYLPLEEWRSGIAKMSCHDRGETLLDKLTDSDVDMNIISPVERFSVKADYDEIKFLHDEFVQEGYEGAMIKDLEAPYKFGRGYEVMKMKEFHDVDLPIESLEEGTGKHVGKLGSVRVNLNGVDVKVGSGFSDELREKIWADKDSFVGRIIEVRYQEITPDGSLRFPTFVCFRNDR
;
A
#
# COMPACT_ATOMS: atom_id res chain seq x y z
N MET A 1 23.70 14.82 20.95
CA MET A 1 22.73 13.71 21.17
C MET A 1 23.07 12.61 20.19
N LEU A 2 23.13 11.35 20.65
CA LEU A 2 23.38 10.19 19.78
C LEU A 2 22.19 9.94 18.87
N VAL A 3 22.42 9.39 17.67
CA VAL A 3 21.33 9.11 16.73
C VAL A 3 20.31 8.13 17.29
N THR A 4 20.74 7.19 18.13
CA THR A 4 19.86 6.24 18.82
C THR A 4 18.91 6.91 19.80
N GLU A 5 19.36 7.95 20.49
CA GLU A 5 18.54 8.78 21.41
C GLU A 5 17.48 9.55 20.64
N ILE A 6 17.87 10.20 19.52
CA ILE A 6 16.94 10.90 18.61
C ILE A 6 15.85 9.95 18.09
N LEU A 7 16.23 8.74 17.66
CA LEU A 7 15.27 7.75 17.17
C LEU A 7 14.30 7.25 18.24
N GLU A 8 14.75 7.05 19.48
CA GLU A 8 13.87 6.65 20.59
C GLU A 8 12.94 7.81 20.98
N GLU A 9 13.42 9.06 20.96
CA GLU A 9 12.60 10.25 21.24
C GLU A 9 11.50 10.42 20.17
N ILE A 10 11.84 10.34 18.88
CA ILE A 10 10.84 10.37 17.79
C ILE A 10 9.82 9.23 17.96
N LYS A 11 10.29 8.03 18.30
CA LYS A 11 9.41 6.87 18.46
C LYS A 11 8.44 7.04 19.62
N SER A 12 8.90 7.54 20.78
CA SER A 12 8.09 7.70 21.99
C SER A 12 7.15 8.91 21.94
N THR A 13 7.45 9.90 21.09
CA THR A 13 6.63 11.10 20.95
C THR A 13 5.29 10.78 20.32
N ALA A 14 4.20 11.28 20.91
CA ALA A 14 2.86 11.14 20.37
C ALA A 14 2.53 12.25 19.37
N GLY A 15 1.81 11.92 18.31
CA GLY A 15 1.31 12.88 17.34
C GLY A 15 2.28 13.22 16.19
N SER A 16 1.74 13.32 14.98
CA SER A 16 2.52 13.53 13.75
C SER A 16 3.23 14.89 13.72
N ASN A 17 2.63 15.94 14.27
CA ASN A 17 3.22 17.29 14.25
C ASN A 17 4.40 17.38 15.21
N ALA A 18 4.32 16.80 16.39
CA ALA A 18 5.43 16.74 17.33
C ALA A 18 6.62 15.96 16.76
N LYS A 19 6.37 14.83 16.10
CA LYS A 19 7.41 14.08 15.39
C LYS A 19 8.08 14.89 14.28
N LYS A 20 7.31 15.70 13.54
CA LYS A 20 7.87 16.61 12.52
C LYS A 20 8.77 17.67 13.14
N ALA A 21 8.37 18.23 14.28
CA ALA A 21 9.19 19.23 14.99
C ALA A 21 10.55 18.62 15.40
N LEU A 22 10.57 17.42 15.95
CA LEU A 22 11.82 16.71 16.29
C LEU A 22 12.69 16.41 15.06
N LEU A 23 12.09 15.97 13.96
CA LEU A 23 12.83 15.76 12.72
C LEU A 23 13.42 17.07 12.18
N GLN A 24 12.70 18.19 12.32
CA GLN A 24 13.17 19.52 11.92
C GLN A 24 14.30 20.02 12.82
N GLU A 25 14.21 19.82 14.13
CA GLU A 25 15.25 20.16 15.10
C GLU A 25 16.58 19.48 14.78
N HIS A 26 16.52 18.23 14.30
CA HIS A 26 17.70 17.45 13.94
C HIS A 26 17.97 17.41 12.42
N SER A 27 17.47 18.41 11.68
CA SER A 27 17.58 18.43 10.21
C SER A 27 19.01 18.47 9.65
N ASP A 28 19.96 18.95 10.44
CA ASP A 28 21.38 19.02 10.05
C ASP A 28 22.18 17.76 10.41
N ASN A 29 21.55 16.77 11.05
CA ASN A 29 22.24 15.53 11.45
C ASN A 29 22.33 14.56 10.26
N GLU A 30 23.49 14.50 9.63
CA GLU A 30 23.75 13.65 8.45
C GLU A 30 23.64 12.14 8.77
N LEU A 31 24.04 11.73 9.99
CA LEU A 31 23.89 10.34 10.40
C LEU A 31 22.42 9.94 10.54
N LEU A 32 21.58 10.82 11.10
CA LEU A 32 20.13 10.60 11.15
C LEU A 32 19.53 10.47 9.75
N LYS A 33 19.88 11.36 8.82
CA LYS A 33 19.43 11.28 7.42
C LYS A 33 19.78 9.93 6.80
N ARG A 34 21.02 9.49 6.99
CA ARG A 34 21.48 8.19 6.46
C ARG A 34 20.72 7.03 7.09
N VAL A 35 20.53 7.01 8.41
CA VAL A 35 19.74 6.00 9.12
C VAL A 35 18.30 5.95 8.61
N LEU A 36 17.65 7.10 8.45
CA LEU A 36 16.29 7.18 7.90
C LEU A 36 16.23 6.64 6.48
N LYS A 37 17.17 7.04 5.60
CA LYS A 37 17.24 6.53 4.22
C LYS A 37 17.39 5.01 4.21
N TYR A 38 18.40 4.47 4.89
CA TYR A 38 18.65 3.02 4.90
C TYR A 38 17.51 2.21 5.49
N GLY A 39 16.84 2.73 6.49
CA GLY A 39 15.75 2.01 7.17
C GLY A 39 14.37 2.14 6.55
N MET A 40 14.18 3.13 5.64
CA MET A 40 12.87 3.43 5.05
C MET A 40 12.83 3.36 3.52
N ASP A 41 13.99 3.31 2.85
CA ASP A 41 14.08 3.07 1.42
C ASP A 41 13.81 1.59 1.12
N SER A 42 12.64 1.28 0.57
CA SER A 42 12.22 -0.08 0.23
C SER A 42 12.85 -0.60 -1.07
N PHE A 43 13.46 0.28 -1.89
CA PHE A 43 14.04 -0.10 -3.19
C PHE A 43 15.44 -0.69 -3.09
N THR A 44 16.08 -0.59 -1.95
CA THR A 44 17.43 -1.10 -1.71
C THR A 44 17.39 -2.21 -0.66
N PRO A 45 16.93 -3.44 -0.99
CA PRO A 45 16.92 -4.56 -0.06
C PRO A 45 18.35 -5.00 0.26
N PHE A 46 18.60 -5.39 1.51
CA PHE A 46 19.95 -5.85 1.92
C PHE A 46 20.16 -7.35 1.69
N ASN A 47 19.18 -8.09 1.20
CA ASN A 47 19.27 -9.51 0.85
C ASN A 47 19.77 -10.43 2.01
N ILE A 48 19.57 -10.02 3.27
CA ILE A 48 19.91 -10.78 4.46
C ILE A 48 18.66 -11.46 5.01
N VAL A 49 18.51 -12.75 4.76
CA VAL A 49 17.36 -13.54 5.23
C VAL A 49 17.39 -13.74 6.74
N LYS A 50 18.56 -14.03 7.30
CA LYS A 50 18.75 -14.29 8.72
C LYS A 50 19.70 -13.27 9.34
N VAL A 51 19.16 -12.38 10.18
CA VAL A 51 19.99 -11.41 10.92
C VAL A 51 20.85 -12.15 11.96
N PRO A 52 22.18 -11.99 11.92
CA PRO A 52 23.10 -12.75 12.78
C PRO A 52 22.93 -12.37 14.26
N LYS A 53 23.33 -13.30 15.15
CA LYS A 53 23.49 -13.01 16.57
C LYS A 53 24.88 -12.43 16.81
N THR A 54 24.98 -11.39 17.64
CA THR A 54 26.27 -10.83 18.07
C THR A 54 26.95 -11.78 19.06
N LYS A 55 28.18 -12.16 18.78
CA LYS A 55 28.92 -13.13 19.58
C LYS A 55 29.66 -12.45 20.72
N LYS A 56 30.39 -11.38 20.45
CA LYS A 56 31.20 -10.62 21.41
C LYS A 56 31.34 -9.20 20.93
N ARG A 57 31.29 -8.21 21.83
CA ARG A 57 31.50 -6.81 21.51
C ARG A 57 32.94 -6.41 21.80
N PHE A 58 33.47 -5.57 20.93
CA PHE A 58 34.77 -4.92 21.10
C PHE A 58 34.51 -3.43 21.29
N ALA A 59 35.28 -2.79 22.20
CA ALA A 59 35.18 -1.33 22.34
C ALA A 59 35.66 -0.68 21.05
N ALA A 60 34.74 -0.05 20.31
CA ALA A 60 35.08 0.75 19.16
C ALA A 60 34.86 2.24 19.45
N SER A 61 35.59 3.05 18.74
CA SER A 61 35.88 4.44 18.88
C SER A 61 34.64 5.36 18.90
N GLU A 62 34.27 5.94 17.79
CA GLU A 62 33.22 6.97 17.69
C GLU A 62 31.91 6.42 17.11
N GLU A 63 30.79 7.10 17.39
CA GLU A 63 29.49 6.72 16.88
C GLU A 63 29.47 6.63 15.34
N SER A 64 30.08 7.61 14.67
CA SER A 64 30.17 7.67 13.22
C SER A 64 30.90 6.48 12.61
N GLU A 65 31.98 6.02 13.21
CA GLU A 65 32.76 4.87 12.76
C GLU A 65 31.99 3.55 12.91
N ARG A 66 31.28 3.39 14.02
CA ARG A 66 30.45 2.20 14.26
C ARG A 66 29.29 2.09 13.26
N TRP A 67 28.64 3.22 12.98
CA TRP A 67 27.59 3.26 11.96
C TRP A 67 28.15 3.06 10.55
N ASN A 68 29.31 3.61 10.22
CA ASN A 68 29.95 3.42 8.93
C ASN A 68 30.28 1.96 8.66
N ALA A 69 30.83 1.23 9.62
CA ALA A 69 31.09 -0.20 9.50
C ALA A 69 29.84 -1.00 9.17
N PHE A 70 28.70 -0.65 9.78
CA PHE A 70 27.42 -1.26 9.45
C PHE A 70 26.95 -0.91 8.02
N PHE A 71 27.03 0.36 7.63
CA PHE A 71 26.55 0.81 6.32
C PHE A 71 27.38 0.22 5.17
N GLU A 72 28.69 0.13 5.32
CA GLU A 72 29.58 -0.49 4.31
C GLU A 72 29.18 -1.95 4.03
N VAL A 73 28.96 -2.72 5.08
CA VAL A 73 28.49 -4.11 4.91
C VAL A 73 27.08 -4.15 4.32
N ALA A 74 26.20 -3.25 4.74
CA ALA A 74 24.84 -3.18 4.20
C ALA A 74 24.83 -2.85 2.70
N ASP A 75 25.70 -1.94 2.23
CA ASP A 75 25.86 -1.59 0.81
C ASP A 75 26.39 -2.77 -0.01
N LEU A 76 27.38 -3.51 0.51
CA LEU A 76 27.91 -4.71 -0.14
C LEU A 76 26.88 -5.86 -0.19
N CYS A 77 25.97 -5.93 0.78
CA CYS A 77 24.84 -6.84 0.76
C CYS A 77 23.76 -6.40 -0.23
N ALA A 78 23.47 -5.10 -0.30
CA ALA A 78 22.49 -4.55 -1.24
C ALA A 78 22.92 -4.77 -2.70
N SER A 79 24.21 -4.56 -3.01
CA SER A 79 24.80 -4.81 -4.33
C SER A 79 25.03 -6.31 -4.62
N ARG A 80 24.66 -7.22 -3.70
CA ARG A 80 24.93 -8.66 -3.77
C ARG A 80 26.42 -9.06 -3.88
N THR A 81 27.34 -8.13 -3.65
CA THR A 81 28.77 -8.44 -3.50
C THR A 81 28.99 -9.39 -2.34
N TYR A 82 28.24 -9.20 -1.23
CA TYR A 82 28.14 -10.15 -0.13
C TYR A 82 26.78 -10.86 -0.18
N SER A 83 26.78 -12.18 -0.18
CA SER A 83 25.58 -12.99 -0.26
C SER A 83 25.64 -14.22 0.65
N GLY A 84 24.50 -14.84 0.93
CA GLY A 84 24.38 -16.09 1.68
C GLY A 84 25.02 -16.02 3.08
N ASN A 85 25.72 -17.07 3.47
CA ASN A 85 26.35 -17.19 4.79
C ASN A 85 27.48 -16.16 5.01
N PHE A 86 28.17 -15.76 3.94
CA PHE A 86 29.22 -14.74 4.02
C PHE A 86 28.66 -13.38 4.41
N ALA A 87 27.55 -12.96 3.80
CA ALA A 87 26.84 -11.73 4.16
C ALA A 87 26.39 -11.74 5.65
N ILE A 88 25.88 -12.89 6.12
CA ILE A 88 25.49 -13.07 7.52
C ILE A 88 26.68 -12.93 8.45
N GLN A 89 27.83 -13.52 8.10
CA GLN A 89 29.04 -13.42 8.88
C GLN A 89 29.56 -11.99 8.96
N MET A 90 29.73 -11.30 7.81
CA MET A 90 30.24 -9.93 7.76
C MET A 90 29.34 -8.94 8.51
N MET A 91 28.00 -9.13 8.42
CA MET A 91 27.07 -8.34 9.21
C MET A 91 27.18 -8.63 10.71
N GLY A 92 27.45 -9.88 11.10
CA GLY A 92 27.74 -10.25 12.48
C GLY A 92 29.00 -9.58 13.02
N ASP A 93 30.06 -9.51 12.20
CA ASP A 93 31.30 -8.83 12.55
C ASP A 93 31.10 -7.32 12.68
N ALA A 94 30.32 -6.70 11.79
CA ALA A 94 29.94 -5.29 11.91
C ALA A 94 29.16 -5.00 13.22
N PHE A 95 28.33 -5.91 13.69
CA PHE A 95 27.65 -5.75 14.99
C PHE A 95 28.59 -5.85 16.19
N CYS A 96 29.72 -6.55 16.08
CA CYS A 96 30.67 -6.69 17.18
C CYS A 96 31.30 -5.38 17.62
N VAL A 97 31.36 -4.37 16.74
CA VAL A 97 31.94 -3.05 17.04
C VAL A 97 30.89 -2.02 17.49
N THR A 98 29.59 -2.38 17.52
CA THR A 98 28.48 -1.46 17.87
C THR A 98 28.02 -1.62 19.31
N THR A 99 27.31 -0.62 19.84
CA THR A 99 26.59 -0.72 21.11
C THR A 99 25.30 -1.53 20.95
N GLU A 100 24.71 -1.98 22.05
CA GLU A 100 23.41 -2.67 22.02
C GLU A 100 22.28 -1.79 21.49
N ALA A 101 22.32 -0.49 21.83
CA ALA A 101 21.35 0.48 21.36
C ALA A 101 21.43 0.66 19.85
N GLU A 102 22.64 0.77 19.30
CA GLU A 102 22.86 0.89 17.85
C GLU A 102 22.45 -0.38 17.13
N GLU A 103 22.88 -1.56 17.59
CA GLU A 103 22.50 -2.84 17.01
C GLU A 103 20.98 -3.04 16.95
N LYS A 104 20.26 -2.63 18.00
CA LYS A 104 18.78 -2.67 18.01
C LYS A 104 18.17 -1.93 16.82
N TRP A 105 18.72 -0.74 16.49
CA TRP A 105 18.25 0.05 15.36
C TRP A 105 18.75 -0.49 14.01
N MET A 106 20.00 -0.94 13.93
CA MET A 106 20.56 -1.58 12.75
C MET A 106 19.78 -2.82 12.32
N ARG A 107 19.34 -3.64 13.29
CA ARG A 107 18.45 -4.78 13.04
C ARG A 107 17.09 -4.37 12.45
N LYS A 108 16.56 -3.21 12.83
CA LYS A 108 15.33 -2.66 12.24
C LYS A 108 15.58 -2.13 10.83
N ILE A 109 16.74 -1.52 10.58
CA ILE A 109 17.16 -1.08 9.25
C ILE A 109 17.23 -2.26 8.28
N LEU A 110 17.87 -3.36 8.67
CA LEU A 110 17.96 -4.57 7.84
C LEU A 110 16.60 -5.16 7.49
N LYS A 111 15.59 -4.96 8.34
CA LYS A 111 14.21 -5.39 8.10
C LYS A 111 13.37 -4.34 7.36
N LYS A 112 13.95 -3.22 6.96
CA LYS A 112 13.23 -2.07 6.36
C LYS A 112 12.04 -1.61 7.21
N HIS A 113 12.16 -1.69 8.53
CA HIS A 113 11.08 -1.37 9.46
C HIS A 113 11.61 -0.65 10.71
N LEU A 114 11.91 0.65 10.58
CA LEU A 114 12.38 1.47 11.71
C LEU A 114 11.35 1.57 12.85
N ALA A 115 10.05 1.61 12.51
CA ALA A 115 8.95 1.71 13.46
C ALA A 115 9.08 2.93 14.42
N ILE A 116 9.46 4.08 13.89
CA ILE A 116 9.53 5.36 14.61
C ILE A 116 8.18 6.11 14.66
N GLY A 117 7.15 5.57 14.00
CA GLY A 117 5.82 6.19 13.90
C GLY A 117 5.78 7.45 13.04
N ALA A 118 6.79 7.66 12.18
CA ALA A 118 6.79 8.64 11.10
C ALA A 118 6.81 7.92 9.76
N SER A 119 5.94 8.33 8.82
CA SER A 119 5.89 7.78 7.47
C SER A 119 6.98 8.40 6.59
N THR A 120 7.34 7.73 5.47
CA THR A 120 8.23 8.27 4.43
C THR A 120 7.77 9.66 3.98
N LYS A 121 6.46 9.86 3.78
CA LYS A 121 5.89 11.16 3.45
C LYS A 121 6.14 12.22 4.54
N THR A 122 6.13 11.83 5.81
CA THR A 122 6.42 12.74 6.94
C THR A 122 7.91 13.12 6.95
N VAL A 123 8.79 12.15 6.74
CA VAL A 123 10.25 12.37 6.67
C VAL A 123 10.60 13.25 5.47
N ASN A 124 10.08 12.96 4.28
CA ASN A 124 10.35 13.74 3.07
C ASN A 124 9.78 15.17 3.08
N LYS A 125 8.84 15.49 3.98
CA LYS A 125 8.43 16.89 4.20
C LYS A 125 9.51 17.73 4.86
N ILE A 126 10.40 17.11 5.62
CA ILE A 126 11.51 17.76 6.32
C ILE A 126 12.80 17.63 5.49
N PHE A 127 13.07 16.42 5.02
CA PHE A 127 14.24 16.08 4.22
C PHE A 127 13.79 15.82 2.78
N THR A 128 13.60 16.88 2.01
CA THR A 128 13.06 16.80 0.65
C THR A 128 13.82 15.80 -0.21
N GLY A 129 13.12 14.77 -0.70
CA GLY A 129 13.69 13.76 -1.59
C GLY A 129 14.69 12.79 -0.93
N LEU A 130 14.79 12.77 0.40
CA LEU A 130 15.74 11.88 1.11
C LEU A 130 15.45 10.40 0.86
N ILE A 131 14.19 10.03 0.92
CA ILE A 131 13.74 8.65 0.74
C ILE A 131 12.98 8.57 -0.58
N PRO A 132 13.40 7.68 -1.51
CA PRO A 132 12.64 7.46 -2.72
C PRO A 132 11.17 7.16 -2.40
N THR A 133 10.25 7.83 -3.06
CA THR A 133 8.82 7.58 -2.85
C THR A 133 8.33 6.56 -3.85
N PHE A 134 7.64 5.57 -3.34
CA PHE A 134 6.91 4.63 -4.15
C PHE A 134 5.52 5.21 -4.44
N GLU A 135 5.29 5.60 -5.67
CA GLU A 135 3.97 6.07 -6.11
C GLU A 135 3.48 5.21 -7.27
N VAL A 136 2.27 4.70 -7.13
CA VAL A 136 1.53 4.00 -8.19
C VAL A 136 0.29 4.78 -8.54
N SER A 137 -0.27 4.52 -9.71
CA SER A 137 -1.53 5.14 -10.13
C SER A 137 -2.66 4.78 -9.17
N LEU A 138 -3.41 5.79 -8.74
CA LEU A 138 -4.52 5.66 -7.81
C LEU A 138 -5.79 6.22 -8.44
N ALA A 139 -6.81 5.38 -8.58
CA ALA A 139 -8.07 5.75 -9.17
C ALA A 139 -8.85 6.78 -8.34
N GLN A 140 -9.47 7.75 -9.03
CA GLN A 140 -10.53 8.61 -8.50
C GLN A 140 -11.89 7.91 -8.61
N LYS A 141 -12.91 8.49 -7.96
CA LYS A 141 -14.30 8.09 -8.22
C LYS A 141 -14.68 8.48 -9.65
N PHE A 142 -15.45 7.63 -10.31
CA PHE A 142 -15.96 7.93 -11.66
C PHE A 142 -16.79 9.21 -11.68
N GLU A 143 -16.48 10.09 -12.63
CA GLU A 143 -17.20 11.32 -12.92
C GLU A 143 -17.34 11.48 -14.43
N MET A 144 -18.56 11.40 -14.96
CA MET A 144 -18.83 11.49 -16.41
C MET A 144 -18.18 12.70 -17.07
N LYS A 145 -18.17 13.86 -16.39
CA LYS A 145 -17.55 15.09 -16.90
C LYS A 145 -16.05 14.97 -17.24
N ARG A 146 -15.36 13.93 -16.76
CA ARG A 146 -13.93 13.69 -16.98
C ARG A 146 -13.63 12.96 -18.27
N ILE A 147 -14.64 12.38 -18.88
CA ILE A 147 -14.52 11.68 -20.17
C ILE A 147 -15.24 12.42 -21.30
N VAL A 148 -15.91 13.52 -21.01
CA VAL A 148 -16.55 14.37 -22.04
C VAL A 148 -15.48 14.82 -23.05
N GLY A 149 -15.77 14.60 -24.34
CA GLY A 149 -14.87 14.93 -25.45
C GLY A 149 -13.87 13.85 -25.82
N LYS A 150 -13.83 12.73 -25.10
CA LYS A 150 -13.10 11.53 -25.52
C LYS A 150 -13.98 10.69 -26.42
N GLU A 151 -13.37 10.01 -27.39
CA GLU A 151 -14.10 9.12 -28.28
C GLU A 151 -14.29 7.74 -27.63
N TYR A 152 -13.21 7.19 -27.06
CA TYR A 152 -13.21 5.90 -26.39
C TYR A 152 -12.56 5.98 -25.02
N VAL A 153 -12.93 5.03 -24.16
CA VAL A 153 -12.31 4.75 -22.85
C VAL A 153 -12.08 3.25 -22.70
N GLY A 154 -11.08 2.87 -21.94
CA GLY A 154 -10.88 1.48 -21.52
C GLY A 154 -11.71 1.17 -20.29
N VAL A 155 -12.42 0.05 -20.29
CA VAL A 155 -13.19 -0.44 -19.13
C VAL A 155 -12.70 -1.83 -18.77
N GLU A 156 -12.33 -2.04 -17.50
CA GLU A 156 -11.82 -3.30 -16.95
C GLU A 156 -12.64 -3.68 -15.72
N ALA A 157 -12.73 -4.97 -15.42
CA ALA A 157 -13.31 -5.44 -14.16
C ALA A 157 -12.47 -4.91 -12.96
N LYS A 158 -13.15 -4.43 -11.93
CA LYS A 158 -12.48 -4.06 -10.70
C LYS A 158 -12.29 -5.28 -9.82
N LEU A 159 -11.05 -5.75 -9.78
CA LEU A 159 -10.63 -6.89 -8.97
C LEU A 159 -10.62 -6.53 -7.46
N ASP A 160 -10.89 -7.53 -6.62
CA ASP A 160 -10.81 -7.44 -5.16
C ASP A 160 -9.65 -8.31 -4.64
N GLY A 161 -8.45 -7.79 -4.72
CA GLY A 161 -7.21 -8.45 -4.31
C GLY A 161 -6.26 -7.51 -3.61
N ILE A 162 -4.96 -7.79 -3.72
CA ILE A 162 -3.90 -6.94 -3.18
C ILE A 162 -3.12 -6.32 -4.34
N ARG A 163 -3.12 -4.99 -4.43
CA ARG A 163 -2.27 -4.31 -5.39
C ARG A 163 -0.84 -4.78 -5.29
N CYS A 164 -0.30 -5.23 -6.40
CA CYS A 164 1.09 -5.61 -6.56
C CYS A 164 1.70 -4.82 -7.73
N PHE A 165 2.72 -4.04 -7.43
CA PHE A 165 3.55 -3.40 -8.43
C PHE A 165 4.90 -4.10 -8.46
N ALA A 166 5.18 -4.82 -9.51
CA ALA A 166 6.42 -5.57 -9.65
C ALA A 166 7.44 -4.78 -10.47
N VAL A 167 8.68 -4.73 -9.99
CA VAL A 167 9.82 -4.16 -10.70
C VAL A 167 10.75 -5.31 -11.07
N VAL A 168 10.87 -5.57 -12.36
CA VAL A 168 11.77 -6.60 -12.91
C VAL A 168 12.98 -5.91 -13.52
N GLN A 169 14.16 -6.29 -13.03
CA GLN A 169 15.40 -5.71 -13.49
C GLN A 169 16.58 -6.64 -13.22
N ASP A 170 17.48 -6.79 -14.21
CA ASP A 170 18.75 -7.53 -14.08
C ASP A 170 18.56 -8.93 -13.44
N GLY A 171 17.54 -9.68 -13.89
CA GLY A 171 17.22 -11.02 -13.38
C GLY A 171 16.67 -11.05 -11.95
N THR A 172 16.15 -9.93 -11.46
CA THR A 172 15.50 -9.83 -10.15
C THR A 172 14.10 -9.26 -10.31
N ALA A 173 13.11 -9.86 -9.66
CA ALA A 173 11.76 -9.33 -9.54
C ALA A 173 11.50 -8.90 -8.09
N LEU A 174 11.14 -7.64 -7.88
CA LEU A 174 10.76 -7.10 -6.58
C LEU A 174 9.26 -6.75 -6.60
N LEU A 175 8.50 -7.36 -5.72
CA LEU A 175 7.05 -7.17 -5.62
C LEU A 175 6.73 -6.20 -4.49
N PHE A 176 5.99 -5.14 -4.79
CA PHE A 176 5.63 -4.09 -3.85
C PHE A 176 4.11 -3.99 -3.68
N ALA A 177 3.65 -3.91 -2.44
CA ALA A 177 2.29 -3.47 -2.16
C ALA A 177 2.10 -2.00 -2.56
N ARG A 178 0.87 -1.56 -2.66
CA ARG A 178 0.49 -0.16 -2.93
C ARG A 178 1.21 0.89 -2.06
N SER A 179 1.62 0.50 -0.85
CA SER A 179 2.34 1.37 0.08
C SER A 179 3.86 1.43 -0.16
N GLY A 180 4.39 0.67 -1.11
CA GLY A 180 5.83 0.47 -1.32
C GLY A 180 6.46 -0.56 -0.38
N LYS A 181 5.64 -1.31 0.37
CA LYS A 181 6.15 -2.40 1.20
C LYS A 181 6.39 -3.64 0.33
N LEU A 182 7.55 -4.28 0.48
CA LEU A 182 7.88 -5.53 -0.20
C LEU A 182 6.94 -6.67 0.23
N ILE A 183 6.56 -7.49 -0.73
CA ILE A 183 5.76 -8.71 -0.58
C ILE A 183 6.60 -9.88 -1.08
N SER A 184 7.52 -10.38 -0.26
CA SER A 184 8.49 -11.41 -0.66
C SER A 184 7.93 -12.83 -0.68
N ASN A 185 6.72 -13.04 -0.18
CA ASN A 185 6.14 -14.39 -0.07
C ASN A 185 5.84 -15.03 -1.43
N PHE A 186 5.79 -14.25 -2.50
CA PHE A 186 5.52 -14.69 -3.87
C PHE A 186 6.75 -14.67 -4.79
N ASP A 187 7.95 -14.41 -4.24
CA ASP A 187 9.19 -14.30 -5.04
C ASP A 187 9.51 -15.61 -5.79
N SER A 188 9.25 -16.76 -5.16
CA SER A 188 9.54 -18.10 -5.74
C SER A 188 8.48 -18.61 -6.73
N THR A 189 7.37 -17.92 -6.87
CA THR A 189 6.26 -18.26 -7.78
C THR A 189 6.04 -17.14 -8.78
N ILE A 190 5.24 -16.14 -8.43
CA ILE A 190 4.93 -14.98 -9.28
C ILE A 190 6.21 -14.23 -9.68
N GLY A 191 7.17 -14.07 -8.75
CA GLY A 191 8.44 -13.41 -9.05
C GLY A 191 9.24 -14.13 -10.14
N GLN A 192 9.29 -15.48 -10.12
CA GLN A 192 9.99 -16.26 -11.15
C GLN A 192 9.29 -16.16 -12.51
N GLU A 193 7.97 -16.18 -12.55
CA GLU A 193 7.23 -16.03 -13.81
C GLU A 193 7.40 -14.63 -14.41
N LEU A 194 7.40 -13.58 -13.58
CA LEU A 194 7.64 -12.20 -14.03
C LEU A 194 9.02 -12.01 -14.70
N LEU A 195 10.05 -12.77 -14.28
CA LEU A 195 11.37 -12.71 -14.92
C LEU A 195 11.34 -13.08 -16.42
N LYS A 196 10.41 -13.93 -16.82
CA LYS A 196 10.24 -14.34 -18.22
C LYS A 196 9.72 -13.23 -19.12
N LEU A 197 9.02 -12.24 -18.53
CA LEU A 197 8.53 -11.05 -19.25
C LEU A 197 9.62 -10.02 -19.54
N GLY A 198 10.81 -10.19 -18.93
CA GLY A 198 11.93 -9.26 -19.06
C GLY A 198 11.78 -7.98 -18.24
N ASP A 199 12.78 -7.12 -18.36
CA ASP A 199 12.87 -5.88 -17.58
C ASP A 199 11.69 -4.95 -17.83
N GLY A 200 11.21 -4.34 -16.76
CA GLY A 200 10.06 -3.44 -16.76
C GLY A 200 9.34 -3.39 -15.41
N CYS A 201 8.30 -2.59 -15.36
CA CYS A 201 7.40 -2.52 -14.22
C CYS A 201 6.02 -3.05 -14.62
N TYR A 202 5.50 -3.97 -13.83
CA TYR A 202 4.22 -4.66 -14.07
C TYR A 202 3.28 -4.31 -12.91
N ASP A 203 2.17 -3.67 -13.24
CA ASP A 203 1.19 -3.20 -12.26
C ASP A 203 -0.05 -4.08 -12.31
N GLY A 204 -0.41 -4.70 -11.21
CA GLY A 204 -1.45 -5.71 -11.16
C GLY A 204 -2.11 -5.86 -9.79
N GLU A 205 -2.97 -6.84 -9.70
CA GLU A 205 -3.63 -7.27 -8.47
C GLU A 205 -3.27 -8.72 -8.17
N LEU A 206 -2.73 -9.00 -6.98
CA LEU A 206 -2.55 -10.36 -6.48
C LEU A 206 -3.92 -10.93 -6.13
N MET A 207 -4.24 -12.05 -6.75
CA MET A 207 -5.50 -12.76 -6.61
C MET A 207 -5.29 -14.12 -5.93
N GLY A 208 -6.30 -14.59 -5.23
CA GLY A 208 -6.36 -15.90 -4.59
C GLY A 208 -7.78 -16.38 -4.52
N GLU A 209 -8.07 -17.34 -3.65
CA GLU A 209 -9.41 -17.87 -3.45
C GLU A 209 -10.41 -16.75 -3.01
N ASP A 210 -9.98 -15.89 -2.08
CA ASP A 210 -10.67 -14.67 -1.66
C ASP A 210 -9.68 -13.62 -1.13
N PHE A 211 -10.19 -12.40 -0.88
CA PHE A 211 -9.39 -11.28 -0.36
C PHE A 211 -8.72 -11.60 0.99
N VAL A 212 -9.41 -12.30 1.90
CA VAL A 212 -8.87 -12.63 3.23
C VAL A 212 -7.76 -13.65 3.13
N ALA A 213 -7.94 -14.66 2.25
CA ALA A 213 -6.94 -15.70 1.99
C ALA A 213 -5.65 -15.07 1.41
N ILE A 214 -5.77 -14.24 0.36
CA ILE A 214 -4.59 -13.60 -0.25
C ILE A 214 -3.90 -12.64 0.69
N MET A 215 -4.63 -11.85 1.49
CA MET A 215 -4.07 -10.97 2.53
C MET A 215 -3.29 -11.76 3.58
N ARG A 216 -3.80 -12.91 3.99
CA ARG A 216 -3.14 -13.79 4.95
C ARG A 216 -1.82 -14.31 4.37
N GLN A 217 -1.81 -14.78 3.12
CA GLN A 217 -0.60 -15.30 2.46
C GLN A 217 0.44 -14.20 2.22
N ALA A 218 0.03 -13.01 1.78
CA ALA A 218 0.95 -11.90 1.49
C ALA A 218 1.77 -11.44 2.70
N TYR A 219 1.23 -11.57 3.92
CA TYR A 219 1.87 -11.05 5.13
C TYR A 219 2.17 -12.11 6.18
N ARG A 220 1.98 -13.39 5.86
CA ARG A 220 2.30 -14.51 6.74
C ARG A 220 3.81 -14.64 6.93
N LYS A 221 4.25 -15.02 8.14
CA LYS A 221 5.68 -15.14 8.46
C LYS A 221 6.23 -16.54 8.23
N ASP A 222 5.39 -17.55 8.42
CA ASP A 222 5.74 -18.97 8.36
C ASP A 222 4.65 -19.73 7.60
N ASP A 223 4.97 -20.89 7.04
CA ASP A 223 4.05 -21.79 6.32
C ASP A 223 3.27 -21.08 5.21
N VAL A 224 3.97 -20.30 4.38
CA VAL A 224 3.37 -19.63 3.22
C VAL A 224 3.01 -20.64 2.16
N ASN A 225 1.74 -20.66 1.76
CA ASN A 225 1.26 -21.43 0.63
C ASN A 225 0.77 -20.48 -0.47
N THR A 226 1.46 -20.45 -1.58
CA THR A 226 1.13 -19.62 -2.75
C THR A 226 0.35 -20.38 -3.83
N SER A 227 -0.06 -21.62 -3.57
CA SER A 227 -0.88 -22.41 -4.50
C SER A 227 -2.22 -21.71 -4.75
N GLY A 228 -2.63 -21.65 -6.01
CA GLY A 228 -3.85 -20.99 -6.43
C GLY A 228 -3.81 -19.46 -6.39
N THR A 229 -2.62 -18.86 -6.15
CA THR A 229 -2.44 -17.41 -6.25
C THR A 229 -1.86 -17.04 -7.61
N TYR A 230 -2.31 -15.92 -8.17
CA TYR A 230 -1.83 -15.40 -9.44
C TYR A 230 -1.79 -13.86 -9.42
N LEU A 231 -1.07 -13.27 -10.38
CA LEU A 231 -1.03 -11.84 -10.60
C LEU A 231 -1.84 -11.50 -11.85
N ALA A 232 -2.94 -10.80 -11.67
CA ALA A 232 -3.70 -10.20 -12.75
C ALA A 232 -3.09 -8.85 -13.10
N VAL A 233 -2.35 -8.78 -14.22
CA VAL A 233 -1.63 -7.57 -14.65
C VAL A 233 -2.53 -6.70 -15.52
N PHE A 234 -2.63 -5.42 -15.20
CA PHE A 234 -3.49 -4.47 -15.92
C PHE A 234 -2.73 -3.23 -16.47
N ASP A 235 -1.42 -3.10 -16.17
CA ASP A 235 -0.60 -2.02 -16.73
C ASP A 235 0.89 -2.39 -16.75
N TYR A 236 1.63 -1.74 -17.63
CA TYR A 236 3.07 -1.89 -17.80
C TYR A 236 3.74 -0.52 -17.89
N LEU A 237 4.97 -0.41 -17.38
CA LEU A 237 5.80 0.77 -17.59
C LEU A 237 7.25 0.37 -17.90
N PRO A 238 7.93 1.07 -18.82
CA PRO A 238 9.38 1.00 -18.93
C PRO A 238 10.06 1.42 -17.63
N LEU A 239 11.15 0.76 -17.26
CA LEU A 239 11.93 1.08 -16.04
C LEU A 239 12.36 2.54 -15.95
N GLU A 240 12.74 3.13 -17.10
CA GLU A 240 13.19 4.52 -17.15
C GLU A 240 12.07 5.51 -16.83
N GLU A 241 10.86 5.26 -17.33
CA GLU A 241 9.68 6.08 -17.03
C GLU A 241 9.30 6.00 -15.56
N TRP A 242 9.34 4.79 -14.99
CA TRP A 242 9.11 4.62 -13.57
C TRP A 242 10.16 5.32 -12.70
N ARG A 243 11.45 5.16 -13.04
CA ARG A 243 12.57 5.79 -12.29
C ARG A 243 12.55 7.30 -12.36
N SER A 244 12.20 7.85 -13.50
CA SER A 244 12.11 9.31 -13.69
C SER A 244 10.86 9.90 -13.03
N GLY A 245 9.85 9.08 -12.71
CA GLY A 245 8.54 9.53 -12.26
C GLY A 245 7.74 10.26 -13.34
N ILE A 246 8.11 10.09 -14.61
CA ILE A 246 7.50 10.73 -15.79
C ILE A 246 7.17 9.65 -16.82
N ALA A 247 5.91 9.27 -16.89
CA ALA A 247 5.43 8.37 -17.93
C ALA A 247 5.05 9.16 -19.19
N LYS A 248 5.33 8.58 -20.36
CA LYS A 248 5.04 9.17 -21.67
C LYS A 248 4.12 8.32 -22.52
N MET A 249 4.24 6.98 -22.38
CA MET A 249 3.38 6.05 -23.13
C MET A 249 1.91 6.23 -22.74
N SER A 250 1.03 6.22 -23.74
CA SER A 250 -0.40 6.21 -23.52
C SER A 250 -0.87 4.92 -22.80
N CYS A 251 -2.04 4.93 -22.20
CA CYS A 251 -2.62 3.73 -21.58
C CYS A 251 -2.85 2.63 -22.63
N HIS A 252 -3.20 3.00 -23.86
CA HIS A 252 -3.35 2.08 -24.98
C HIS A 252 -2.02 1.40 -25.30
N ASP A 253 -0.97 2.17 -25.57
CA ASP A 253 0.34 1.63 -25.94
C ASP A 253 0.96 0.75 -24.84
N ARG A 254 0.75 1.11 -23.58
CA ARG A 254 1.19 0.28 -22.45
C ARG A 254 0.46 -1.06 -22.40
N GLY A 255 -0.85 -1.04 -22.73
CA GLY A 255 -1.66 -2.26 -22.82
C GLY A 255 -1.18 -3.18 -23.94
N GLU A 256 -0.95 -2.65 -25.15
CA GLU A 256 -0.42 -3.42 -26.27
C GLU A 256 0.97 -4.00 -25.94
N THR A 257 1.87 -3.18 -25.40
CA THR A 257 3.21 -3.65 -24.97
C THR A 257 3.11 -4.78 -23.93
N LEU A 258 2.17 -4.70 -23.01
CA LEU A 258 1.95 -5.77 -22.02
C LEU A 258 1.49 -7.06 -22.69
N LEU A 259 0.53 -6.98 -23.62
CA LEU A 259 0.02 -8.14 -24.35
C LEU A 259 1.11 -8.78 -25.21
N ASP A 260 1.93 -7.97 -25.92
CA ASP A 260 3.06 -8.47 -26.69
C ASP A 260 4.05 -9.24 -25.80
N LYS A 261 4.43 -8.67 -24.64
CA LYS A 261 5.32 -9.33 -23.69
C LYS A 261 4.77 -10.66 -23.17
N LEU A 262 3.47 -10.72 -22.88
CA LEU A 262 2.81 -11.96 -22.42
C LEU A 262 2.75 -13.00 -23.54
N THR A 263 2.50 -12.58 -24.77
CA THR A 263 2.38 -13.47 -25.95
C THR A 263 3.74 -14.01 -26.39
N ASP A 264 4.78 -13.17 -26.35
CA ASP A 264 6.13 -13.52 -26.81
C ASP A 264 6.95 -14.31 -25.77
N SER A 265 6.43 -14.45 -24.54
CA SER A 265 7.11 -15.18 -23.45
C SER A 265 6.51 -16.58 -23.22
N ASP A 266 7.25 -17.40 -22.50
CA ASP A 266 6.80 -18.72 -22.01
C ASP A 266 6.19 -18.66 -20.58
N VAL A 267 5.62 -17.50 -20.24
CA VAL A 267 5.00 -17.27 -18.94
C VAL A 267 3.78 -18.18 -18.74
N ASP A 268 3.63 -18.73 -17.53
CA ASP A 268 2.44 -19.48 -17.18
C ASP A 268 1.25 -18.53 -16.95
N MET A 269 0.28 -18.53 -17.87
CA MET A 269 -0.91 -17.67 -17.80
C MET A 269 -1.84 -18.00 -16.62
N ASN A 270 -1.65 -19.12 -15.93
CA ASN A 270 -2.33 -19.40 -14.66
C ASN A 270 -1.68 -18.67 -13.47
N ILE A 271 -0.45 -18.18 -13.63
CA ILE A 271 0.30 -17.46 -12.60
C ILE A 271 0.38 -15.96 -12.91
N ILE A 272 0.55 -15.60 -14.19
CA ILE A 272 0.51 -14.19 -14.65
C ILE A 272 -0.51 -14.10 -15.79
N SER A 273 -1.58 -13.34 -15.60
CA SER A 273 -2.60 -13.16 -16.63
C SER A 273 -2.93 -11.67 -16.84
N PRO A 274 -3.23 -11.25 -18.08
CA PRO A 274 -3.70 -9.88 -18.30
C PRO A 274 -5.12 -9.72 -17.76
N VAL A 275 -5.44 -8.52 -17.29
CA VAL A 275 -6.82 -8.10 -17.08
C VAL A 275 -7.41 -7.68 -18.42
N GLU A 276 -8.54 -8.26 -18.80
CA GLU A 276 -9.22 -7.93 -20.05
C GLU A 276 -9.70 -6.48 -20.02
N ARG A 277 -9.42 -5.74 -21.10
CA ARG A 277 -9.80 -4.35 -21.29
C ARG A 277 -10.71 -4.19 -22.49
N PHE A 278 -11.89 -3.70 -22.24
CA PHE A 278 -12.89 -3.37 -23.28
C PHE A 278 -12.74 -1.90 -23.68
N SER A 279 -12.49 -1.65 -24.97
CA SER A 279 -12.53 -0.29 -25.53
C SER A 279 -13.96 0.04 -25.94
N VAL A 280 -14.61 0.95 -25.24
CA VAL A 280 -15.99 1.35 -25.49
C VAL A 280 -16.08 2.85 -25.72
N LYS A 281 -17.16 3.32 -26.35
CA LYS A 281 -17.43 4.76 -26.47
C LYS A 281 -17.45 5.41 -25.11
N ALA A 282 -16.97 6.65 -25.04
CA ALA A 282 -16.96 7.43 -23.81
C ALA A 282 -18.39 7.94 -23.45
N ASP A 283 -19.28 6.99 -23.26
CA ASP A 283 -20.69 7.15 -22.97
C ASP A 283 -21.06 6.47 -21.67
N TYR A 284 -22.01 7.05 -20.92
CA TYR A 284 -22.40 6.53 -19.61
C TYR A 284 -23.06 5.16 -19.70
N ASP A 285 -23.94 4.97 -20.70
CA ASP A 285 -24.75 3.75 -20.81
C ASP A 285 -23.85 2.54 -21.19
N GLU A 286 -22.89 2.76 -22.09
CA GLU A 286 -21.88 1.77 -22.48
C GLU A 286 -21.03 1.33 -21.28
N ILE A 287 -20.53 2.31 -20.51
CA ILE A 287 -19.71 2.04 -19.30
C ILE A 287 -20.55 1.35 -18.23
N LYS A 288 -21.80 1.82 -18.04
CA LYS A 288 -22.71 1.25 -17.04
C LYS A 288 -23.09 -0.17 -17.38
N PHE A 289 -23.30 -0.48 -18.65
CA PHE A 289 -23.57 -1.85 -19.11
C PHE A 289 -22.44 -2.80 -18.69
N LEU A 290 -21.18 -2.49 -19.01
CA LEU A 290 -20.05 -3.32 -18.61
C LEU A 290 -19.87 -3.38 -17.09
N HIS A 291 -20.09 -2.26 -16.39
CA HIS A 291 -20.06 -2.25 -14.92
C HIS A 291 -21.05 -3.27 -14.34
N ASP A 292 -22.28 -3.30 -14.86
CA ASP A 292 -23.33 -4.17 -14.36
C ASP A 292 -23.03 -5.65 -14.68
N GLU A 293 -22.49 -5.94 -15.87
CA GLU A 293 -22.01 -7.27 -16.22
C GLU A 293 -20.91 -7.74 -15.23
N PHE A 294 -19.91 -6.91 -14.97
CA PHE A 294 -18.86 -7.24 -13.99
C PHE A 294 -19.40 -7.47 -12.57
N VAL A 295 -20.38 -6.68 -12.14
CA VAL A 295 -21.02 -6.89 -10.84
C VAL A 295 -21.80 -8.20 -10.81
N GLN A 296 -22.49 -8.58 -11.89
CA GLN A 296 -23.18 -9.87 -11.98
C GLN A 296 -22.20 -11.05 -11.96
N GLU A 297 -21.00 -10.88 -12.51
CA GLU A 297 -19.91 -11.86 -12.45
C GLU A 297 -19.18 -11.89 -11.09
N GLY A 298 -19.54 -10.99 -10.15
CA GLY A 298 -19.01 -10.98 -8.79
C GLY A 298 -17.81 -10.06 -8.57
N TYR A 299 -17.47 -9.19 -9.53
CA TYR A 299 -16.44 -8.18 -9.34
C TYR A 299 -16.94 -6.98 -8.53
N GLU A 300 -16.02 -6.20 -7.93
CA GLU A 300 -16.35 -5.00 -7.13
C GLU A 300 -16.99 -3.83 -7.95
N GLY A 301 -17.01 -3.94 -9.27
CA GLY A 301 -17.45 -2.92 -10.22
C GLY A 301 -16.49 -2.78 -11.40
N ALA A 302 -16.29 -1.54 -11.89
CA ALA A 302 -15.47 -1.27 -13.06
C ALA A 302 -14.35 -0.26 -12.78
N MET A 303 -13.25 -0.41 -13.53
CA MET A 303 -12.17 0.57 -13.66
C MET A 303 -12.29 1.22 -15.04
N ILE A 304 -12.33 2.54 -15.08
CA ILE A 304 -12.44 3.32 -16.32
C ILE A 304 -11.11 4.02 -16.55
N LYS A 305 -10.48 3.77 -17.69
CA LYS A 305 -9.16 4.29 -18.06
C LYS A 305 -9.24 5.22 -19.26
N ASP A 306 -8.56 6.33 -19.16
CA ASP A 306 -8.27 7.21 -20.29
C ASP A 306 -7.20 6.56 -21.17
N LEU A 307 -7.58 6.08 -22.36
CA LEU A 307 -6.69 5.33 -23.26
C LEU A 307 -5.52 6.16 -23.77
N GLU A 308 -5.70 7.48 -23.92
CA GLU A 308 -4.68 8.40 -24.42
C GLU A 308 -3.74 8.93 -23.31
N ALA A 309 -4.11 8.71 -22.04
CA ALA A 309 -3.38 9.30 -20.94
C ALA A 309 -2.09 8.51 -20.60
N PRO A 310 -1.01 9.21 -20.24
CA PRO A 310 0.17 8.57 -19.65
C PRO A 310 -0.16 8.03 -18.26
N TYR A 311 0.70 7.14 -17.74
CA TYR A 311 0.56 6.63 -16.37
C TYR A 311 0.75 7.78 -15.36
N LYS A 312 -0.25 7.98 -14.51
CA LYS A 312 -0.21 9.02 -13.48
C LYS A 312 0.31 8.44 -12.16
N PHE A 313 1.48 8.89 -11.73
CA PHE A 313 1.97 8.60 -10.39
C PHE A 313 1.13 9.35 -9.35
N GLY A 314 0.58 8.61 -8.38
CA GLY A 314 -0.35 9.15 -7.40
C GLY A 314 -1.82 9.16 -7.88
N ARG A 315 -2.62 10.07 -7.32
CA ARG A 315 -4.07 10.11 -7.57
C ARG A 315 -4.40 11.05 -8.73
N GLY A 316 -5.10 10.51 -9.73
CA GLY A 316 -5.53 11.24 -10.91
C GLY A 316 -6.86 10.74 -11.47
N TYR A 317 -7.36 11.40 -12.51
CA TYR A 317 -8.57 11.02 -13.24
C TYR A 317 -8.27 10.19 -14.49
N GLU A 318 -7.02 9.94 -14.77
CA GLU A 318 -6.54 9.05 -15.84
C GLU A 318 -7.04 7.62 -15.64
N VAL A 319 -7.28 7.26 -14.37
CA VAL A 319 -7.97 6.04 -13.97
C VAL A 319 -9.06 6.40 -12.97
N MET A 320 -10.26 5.96 -13.24
CA MET A 320 -11.42 6.13 -12.36
C MET A 320 -12.01 4.78 -11.98
N LYS A 321 -12.74 4.73 -10.87
CA LYS A 321 -13.45 3.53 -10.39
C LYS A 321 -14.93 3.79 -10.22
N MET A 322 -15.73 2.88 -10.72
CA MET A 322 -17.16 2.79 -10.51
C MET A 322 -17.43 1.56 -9.66
N LYS A 323 -18.02 1.76 -8.48
CA LYS A 323 -18.32 0.69 -7.53
C LYS A 323 -19.80 0.63 -7.29
N GLU A 324 -20.31 -0.57 -7.04
CA GLU A 324 -21.64 -0.73 -6.53
C GLU A 324 -21.71 -0.35 -5.04
N PHE A 325 -22.83 0.22 -4.65
CA PHE A 325 -23.16 0.51 -3.25
C PHE A 325 -24.62 0.15 -3.00
N HIS A 326 -24.85 -0.41 -1.84
CA HIS A 326 -26.21 -0.68 -1.34
C HIS A 326 -26.47 0.25 -0.17
N ASP A 327 -27.73 0.59 0.04
CA ASP A 327 -28.18 1.37 1.18
C ASP A 327 -29.13 0.54 2.03
N VAL A 328 -29.05 0.68 3.34
CA VAL A 328 -29.95 0.05 4.30
C VAL A 328 -30.32 1.03 5.41
N ASP A 329 -31.56 1.02 5.83
CA ASP A 329 -32.05 1.83 6.94
C ASP A 329 -32.00 1.02 8.23
N LEU A 330 -31.26 1.50 9.22
CA LEU A 330 -31.04 0.79 10.49
C LEU A 330 -31.19 1.75 11.68
N PRO A 331 -31.80 1.31 12.80
CA PRO A 331 -31.85 2.10 14.02
C PRO A 331 -30.49 2.15 14.71
N ILE A 332 -30.15 3.29 15.29
CA ILE A 332 -28.99 3.42 16.16
C ILE A 332 -29.28 2.71 17.49
N GLU A 333 -28.48 1.69 17.82
CA GLU A 333 -28.58 0.98 19.10
C GLU A 333 -27.74 1.63 20.19
N SER A 334 -26.54 2.10 19.86
CA SER A 334 -25.65 2.79 20.80
C SER A 334 -24.65 3.70 20.11
N LEU A 335 -23.99 4.53 20.90
CA LEU A 335 -23.01 5.52 20.48
C LEU A 335 -21.67 5.24 21.16
N GLU A 336 -20.58 5.33 20.41
CA GLU A 336 -19.22 5.17 20.92
C GLU A 336 -18.44 6.47 20.82
N GLU A 337 -17.64 6.76 21.85
CA GLU A 337 -16.74 7.90 21.84
C GLU A 337 -15.61 7.73 20.83
N GLY A 338 -15.21 8.81 20.21
CA GLY A 338 -14.08 8.82 19.30
C GLY A 338 -12.73 8.81 20.02
N THR A 339 -11.68 8.51 19.29
CA THR A 339 -10.29 8.55 19.76
C THR A 339 -9.49 9.61 19.00
N GLY A 340 -8.33 9.99 19.52
CA GLY A 340 -7.44 10.97 18.87
C GLY A 340 -8.13 12.33 18.72
N LYS A 341 -8.30 12.83 17.49
CA LYS A 341 -8.96 14.11 17.22
C LYS A 341 -10.46 14.14 17.56
N HIS A 342 -11.07 12.98 17.78
CA HIS A 342 -12.48 12.83 18.08
C HIS A 342 -12.77 12.52 19.56
N VAL A 343 -11.80 12.65 20.45
CA VAL A 343 -12.04 12.57 21.91
C VAL A 343 -13.05 13.64 22.31
N GLY A 344 -14.05 13.26 23.11
CA GLY A 344 -15.18 14.13 23.49
C GLY A 344 -16.24 14.33 22.41
N LYS A 345 -16.19 13.55 21.31
CA LYS A 345 -17.14 13.59 20.20
C LYS A 345 -17.54 12.17 19.78
N LEU A 346 -18.55 12.05 18.94
CA LEU A 346 -18.94 10.75 18.36
C LEU A 346 -17.77 10.14 17.57
N GLY A 347 -17.40 8.91 17.89
CA GLY A 347 -16.51 8.06 17.11
C GLY A 347 -17.30 7.28 16.06
N SER A 348 -18.31 6.55 16.51
CA SER A 348 -19.15 5.69 15.68
C SER A 348 -20.51 5.46 16.33
N VAL A 349 -21.46 5.02 15.53
CA VAL A 349 -22.71 4.42 16.01
C VAL A 349 -22.67 2.91 15.85
N ARG A 350 -23.41 2.20 16.70
CA ARG A 350 -23.70 0.78 16.55
C ARG A 350 -25.11 0.62 16.01
N VAL A 351 -25.25 -0.25 15.03
CA VAL A 351 -26.53 -0.65 14.43
C VAL A 351 -26.58 -2.15 14.31
N ASN A 352 -27.77 -2.74 14.25
CA ASN A 352 -27.95 -4.19 14.13
C ASN A 352 -28.45 -4.53 12.73
N LEU A 353 -27.74 -5.42 12.04
CA LEU A 353 -28.18 -6.00 10.77
C LEU A 353 -28.45 -7.50 10.99
N ASN A 354 -29.73 -7.88 11.05
CA ASN A 354 -30.16 -9.29 11.18
C ASN A 354 -29.45 -10.06 12.31
N GLY A 355 -29.25 -9.40 13.47
CA GLY A 355 -28.57 -10.00 14.62
C GLY A 355 -27.05 -9.78 14.68
N VAL A 356 -26.47 -9.15 13.65
CA VAL A 356 -25.04 -8.82 13.61
C VAL A 356 -24.84 -7.36 13.99
N ASP A 357 -23.96 -7.12 14.98
CA ASP A 357 -23.58 -5.76 15.43
C ASP A 357 -22.62 -5.12 14.43
N VAL A 358 -23.03 -3.99 13.84
CA VAL A 358 -22.27 -3.25 12.84
C VAL A 358 -21.87 -1.89 13.37
N LYS A 359 -20.57 -1.59 13.23
CA LYS A 359 -20.00 -0.29 13.61
C LYS A 359 -19.93 0.65 12.42
N VAL A 360 -20.65 1.78 12.49
CA VAL A 360 -20.64 2.83 11.45
C VAL A 360 -19.87 4.04 11.98
N GLY A 361 -18.65 4.25 11.50
CA GLY A 361 -17.75 5.32 11.96
C GLY A 361 -17.46 6.41 10.92
N SER A 362 -17.81 6.20 9.65
CA SER A 362 -17.59 7.15 8.54
C SER A 362 -18.89 7.84 8.10
N GLY A 363 -18.76 8.95 7.36
CA GLY A 363 -19.90 9.72 6.85
C GLY A 363 -20.35 10.89 7.74
N PHE A 364 -19.93 10.95 8.99
CA PHE A 364 -20.27 12.04 9.90
C PHE A 364 -19.30 13.22 9.75
N SER A 365 -19.83 14.45 9.60
CA SER A 365 -19.02 15.67 9.70
C SER A 365 -18.56 15.93 11.14
N ASP A 366 -17.52 16.76 11.32
CA ASP A 366 -17.03 17.06 12.68
C ASP A 366 -18.12 17.77 13.53
N GLU A 367 -18.93 18.66 12.93
CA GLU A 367 -20.06 19.34 13.58
C GLU A 367 -21.16 18.34 13.96
N LEU A 368 -21.46 17.39 13.07
CA LEU A 368 -22.48 16.37 13.34
C LEU A 368 -22.03 15.44 14.49
N ARG A 369 -20.74 15.11 14.54
CA ARG A 369 -20.16 14.32 15.64
C ARG A 369 -20.29 15.03 17.00
N GLU A 370 -20.05 16.33 17.04
CA GLU A 370 -20.21 17.14 18.25
C GLU A 370 -21.68 17.18 18.67
N LYS A 371 -22.58 17.45 17.74
CA LYS A 371 -24.03 17.52 18.00
C LYS A 371 -24.59 16.22 18.53
N ILE A 372 -24.26 15.07 17.92
CA ILE A 372 -24.74 13.76 18.37
C ILE A 372 -24.18 13.45 19.76
N TRP A 373 -22.90 13.75 20.00
CA TRP A 373 -22.26 13.42 21.28
C TRP A 373 -22.75 14.31 22.43
N ALA A 374 -23.17 15.54 22.17
CA ALA A 374 -23.72 16.45 23.16
C ALA A 374 -25.13 16.07 23.62
N ASP A 375 -25.90 15.37 22.77
CA ASP A 375 -27.30 14.98 23.07
C ASP A 375 -27.55 13.52 22.68
N LYS A 376 -26.74 12.62 23.28
CA LYS A 376 -26.70 11.19 22.95
C LYS A 376 -28.07 10.51 22.98
N ASP A 377 -28.86 10.80 24.01
CA ASP A 377 -30.12 10.12 24.28
C ASP A 377 -31.19 10.41 23.20
N SER A 378 -31.11 11.56 22.56
CA SER A 378 -32.00 11.92 21.45
C SER A 378 -31.69 11.23 20.13
N PHE A 379 -30.52 10.61 20.00
CA PHE A 379 -30.09 9.95 18.76
C PHE A 379 -30.18 8.43 18.82
N VAL A 380 -30.19 7.82 19.99
CA VAL A 380 -30.45 6.37 20.14
C VAL A 380 -31.88 6.06 19.70
N GLY A 381 -32.03 5.04 18.89
CA GLY A 381 -33.31 4.63 18.29
C GLY A 381 -33.67 5.36 17.00
N ARG A 382 -32.96 6.43 16.61
CA ARG A 382 -33.20 7.09 15.32
C ARG A 382 -32.73 6.21 14.17
N ILE A 383 -33.50 6.19 13.10
CA ILE A 383 -33.16 5.45 11.88
C ILE A 383 -32.16 6.27 11.05
N ILE A 384 -31.11 5.61 10.61
CA ILE A 384 -30.10 6.16 9.72
C ILE A 384 -30.02 5.33 8.45
N GLU A 385 -29.76 5.99 7.33
CA GLU A 385 -29.36 5.34 6.09
C GLU A 385 -27.86 5.05 6.15
N VAL A 386 -27.51 3.77 6.01
CA VAL A 386 -26.13 3.28 5.98
C VAL A 386 -25.84 2.76 4.59
N ARG A 387 -24.87 3.38 3.91
CA ARG A 387 -24.33 2.93 2.64
C ARG A 387 -23.19 1.95 2.86
N TYR A 388 -23.17 0.84 2.12
CA TYR A 388 -22.15 -0.19 2.22
C TYR A 388 -21.84 -0.80 0.84
N GLN A 389 -20.72 -1.53 0.71
CA GLN A 389 -20.35 -2.17 -0.55
C GLN A 389 -20.96 -3.56 -0.69
N GLU A 390 -20.86 -4.38 0.35
CA GLU A 390 -21.33 -5.76 0.35
C GLU A 390 -21.60 -6.24 1.80
N ILE A 391 -22.23 -7.36 1.93
CA ILE A 391 -22.35 -8.08 3.20
C ILE A 391 -21.17 -9.05 3.30
N THR A 392 -20.41 -8.96 4.39
CA THR A 392 -19.25 -9.83 4.63
C THR A 392 -19.72 -11.27 4.96
N PRO A 393 -18.85 -12.30 4.84
CA PRO A 393 -19.22 -13.69 5.15
C PRO A 393 -19.75 -13.91 6.58
N ASP A 394 -19.37 -13.05 7.53
CA ASP A 394 -19.88 -13.03 8.91
C ASP A 394 -21.17 -12.23 9.09
N GLY A 395 -21.78 -11.77 7.99
CA GLY A 395 -23.07 -11.07 7.99
C GLY A 395 -22.98 -9.58 8.32
N SER A 396 -21.76 -9.01 8.45
CA SER A 396 -21.55 -7.59 8.71
C SER A 396 -21.54 -6.77 7.42
N LEU A 397 -21.47 -5.43 7.52
CA LEU A 397 -21.38 -4.53 6.38
C LEU A 397 -19.92 -4.19 6.08
N ARG A 398 -19.52 -4.31 4.80
CA ARG A 398 -18.19 -3.86 4.33
C ARG A 398 -18.20 -2.36 4.06
N PHE A 399 -17.31 -1.62 4.74
CA PHE A 399 -17.17 -0.15 4.65
C PHE A 399 -18.46 0.65 4.91
N PRO A 400 -19.19 0.38 5.99
CA PRO A 400 -20.42 1.08 6.27
C PRO A 400 -20.18 2.57 6.50
N THR A 401 -21.02 3.39 5.88
CA THR A 401 -20.91 4.85 5.89
C THR A 401 -22.28 5.47 6.13
N PHE A 402 -22.38 6.35 7.13
CA PHE A 402 -23.58 7.14 7.37
C PHE A 402 -23.87 8.07 6.19
N VAL A 403 -25.11 8.10 5.71
CA VAL A 403 -25.59 8.99 4.65
C VAL A 403 -26.45 10.12 5.22
N CYS A 404 -27.55 9.78 5.88
CA CYS A 404 -28.46 10.73 6.49
C CYS A 404 -29.31 10.09 7.59
N PHE A 405 -30.03 10.93 8.36
CA PHE A 405 -31.12 10.48 9.23
C PHE A 405 -32.40 10.35 8.41
N ARG A 406 -33.17 9.31 8.66
CA ARG A 406 -34.52 9.18 8.13
C ARG A 406 -35.47 9.91 9.09
N ASN A 407 -36.12 10.98 8.60
CA ASN A 407 -37.01 11.81 9.41
C ASN A 407 -38.51 11.48 9.24
N ASP A 408 -38.80 10.53 8.38
CA ASP A 408 -40.14 10.22 7.87
C ASP A 408 -40.71 8.87 8.38
N ARG A 409 -40.09 8.32 9.45
CA ARG A 409 -40.59 7.12 10.11
C ARG A 409 -40.43 7.17 11.63
#